data_2f66ddff344a6a7a6dca4f025a42c39e
#
_entry.id   2f66ddff344a6a7a6dca4f025a42c39e
#
_cell.length_a   1.000
_cell.length_b   1.000
_cell.length_c   1.000
_cell.angle_alpha   90.00
_cell.angle_beta   90.00
_cell.angle_gamma   90.00
#
_symmetry.space_group_name_H-M   'P 1'
#
loop_
_entity.id
_entity.type
_entity.pdbx_description
1 polymer ?
#
loop_
_entity_poly.entity_id
_entity_poly.type
_entity_poly.pdbx_seq_one_letter_code
_entity_poly.pdbx_strand_id
1 'polypeptide(L)' 'EFTIAKTLIAARVKAGLTQEEVAERMGTTQSVIARLEAGNSLPSMKSLYRYAEATGTTPAIQLRNV' A
#
# COMPACT_ATOMS: atom_id res chain seq x y z
N GLU A 1 -5.60 3.36 8.39
CA GLU A 1 -5.08 2.78 9.62
C GLU A 1 -3.55 2.86 9.62
N PHE A 2 -3.00 3.30 10.73
CA PHE A 2 -1.60 3.69 10.79
C PHE A 2 -0.63 2.51 10.59
N THR A 3 -0.96 1.35 11.16
CA THR A 3 -0.11 0.16 11.04
C THR A 3 -0.07 -0.34 9.60
N ILE A 4 -1.21 -0.32 8.92
CA ILE A 4 -1.28 -0.72 7.51
C ILE A 4 -0.48 0.26 6.65
N ALA A 5 -0.61 1.56 6.92
CA ALA A 5 0.12 2.58 6.18
C ALA A 5 1.64 2.36 6.29
N LYS A 6 2.14 2.06 7.47
CA LYS A 6 3.56 1.78 7.66
C LYS A 6 4.01 0.55 6.86
N THR A 7 3.17 -0.47 6.83
CA THR A 7 3.46 -1.70 6.08
C THR A 7 3.55 -1.42 4.59
N LEU A 8 2.64 -0.59 4.08
CA LEU A 8 2.65 -0.20 2.67
C LEU A 8 3.94 0.57 2.33
N ILE A 9 4.28 1.56 3.15
CA ILE A 9 5.50 2.35 2.94
C ILE A 9 6.73 1.45 2.94
N ALA A 10 6.82 0.53 3.89
CA ALA A 10 7.95 -0.37 3.99
C ALA A 10 8.08 -1.24 2.74
N ALA A 11 6.98 -1.75 2.21
CA ALA A 11 6.99 -2.55 1.00
C ALA A 11 7.47 -1.74 -0.20
N ARG A 12 7.02 -0.49 -0.32
CA ARG A 12 7.43 0.38 -1.40
C ARG A 12 8.92 0.71 -1.31
N VAL A 13 9.39 1.08 -0.13
CA VAL A 13 10.80 1.44 0.07
C VAL A 13 11.71 0.23 -0.20
N LYS A 14 11.31 -0.95 0.26
CA LYS A 14 12.07 -2.16 0.03
C LYS A 14 12.15 -2.50 -1.46
N ALA A 15 11.10 -2.19 -2.20
CA ALA A 15 11.09 -2.40 -3.65
C ALA A 15 11.89 -1.34 -4.41
N GLY A 16 12.34 -0.29 -3.74
CA GLY A 16 13.10 0.80 -4.35
C GLY A 16 12.25 1.72 -5.21
N LEU A 17 10.96 1.84 -4.88
CA LEU A 17 10.01 2.60 -5.68
C LEU A 17 9.60 3.89 -4.99
N THR A 18 9.38 4.94 -5.80
CA THR A 18 8.78 6.18 -5.33
C THR A 18 7.26 6.03 -5.32
N GLN A 19 6.58 6.97 -4.63
CA GLN A 19 5.12 7.01 -4.67
C GLN A 19 4.60 7.15 -6.10
N GLU A 20 5.29 7.96 -6.91
CA GLU A 20 4.91 8.17 -8.30
C GLU A 20 5.03 6.89 -9.13
N GLU A 21 6.09 6.12 -8.89
CA GLU A 21 6.29 4.85 -9.60
C GLU A 21 5.23 3.82 -9.24
N VAL A 22 4.86 3.74 -7.96
CA VAL A 22 3.79 2.85 -7.53
C VAL A 22 2.46 3.29 -8.14
N ALA A 23 2.19 4.60 -8.14
CA ALA A 23 0.98 5.13 -8.75
C ALA A 23 0.89 4.74 -10.23
N GLU A 24 1.99 4.86 -10.96
CA GLU A 24 2.04 4.49 -12.37
C GLU A 24 1.72 3.00 -12.55
N ARG A 25 2.34 2.14 -11.75
CA ARG A 25 2.09 0.69 -11.82
C ARG A 25 0.66 0.32 -11.49
N MET A 26 0.03 1.08 -10.59
CA MET A 26 -1.36 0.86 -10.19
C MET A 26 -2.37 1.52 -11.13
N GLY A 27 -1.90 2.33 -12.08
CA GLY A 27 -2.79 3.07 -12.97
C GLY A 27 -3.56 4.17 -12.25
N THR A 28 -2.95 4.80 -11.27
CA THR A 28 -3.58 5.85 -10.47
C THR A 28 -2.64 7.05 -10.32
N THR A 29 -2.95 7.96 -9.41
CA THR A 29 -2.16 9.18 -9.22
C THR A 29 -1.33 9.09 -7.94
N GLN A 30 -0.25 9.87 -7.90
CA GLN A 30 0.61 9.96 -6.72
C GLN A 30 -0.18 10.42 -5.49
N SER A 31 -1.18 11.28 -5.67
CA SER A 31 -2.03 11.75 -4.58
C SER A 31 -2.78 10.60 -3.90
N VAL A 32 -3.23 9.62 -4.69
CA VAL A 32 -3.92 8.44 -4.15
C VAL A 32 -2.95 7.61 -3.31
N ILE A 33 -1.72 7.42 -3.79
CA ILE A 33 -0.71 6.67 -3.05
C ILE A 33 -0.36 7.40 -1.74
N ALA A 34 -0.19 8.72 -1.81
CA ALA A 34 0.10 9.51 -0.61
C ALA A 34 -1.02 9.36 0.43
N ARG A 35 -2.27 9.31 -0.02
CA ARG A 35 -3.42 9.12 0.86
C ARG A 35 -3.43 7.74 1.50
N LEU A 36 -3.10 6.71 0.71
CA LEU A 36 -3.01 5.34 1.24
C LEU A 36 -1.94 5.24 2.32
N GLU A 37 -0.83 5.94 2.13
CA GLU A 37 0.31 5.90 3.04
C GLU A 37 0.19 6.87 4.21
N ALA A 38 -0.83 7.71 4.22
CA ALA A 38 -1.03 8.69 5.30
C ALA A 38 -1.62 8.10 6.58
N GLY A 39 -2.30 6.96 6.47
CA GLY A 39 -2.86 6.29 7.64
C GLY A 39 -4.15 6.91 8.17
N ASN A 40 -4.78 7.80 7.41
CA ASN A 40 -5.99 8.50 7.85
C ASN A 40 -7.27 7.68 7.70
N SER A 41 -7.23 6.67 6.86
CA SER A 41 -8.39 5.82 6.61
C SER A 41 -7.93 4.41 6.26
N LEU A 42 -8.86 3.47 6.35
CA LEU A 42 -8.60 2.08 6.01
C LEU A 42 -8.69 1.92 4.50
N PRO A 43 -7.65 1.43 3.83
CA PRO A 43 -7.75 1.19 2.39
C PRO A 43 -8.65 0.01 2.09
N SER A 44 -9.25 0.01 0.89
CA SER A 44 -10.04 -1.13 0.44
C SER A 44 -9.15 -2.33 0.18
N MET A 45 -9.73 -3.52 0.21
CA MET A 45 -8.99 -4.74 -0.13
C MET A 45 -8.45 -4.66 -1.55
N LYS A 46 -9.22 -4.12 -2.47
CA LYS A 46 -8.80 -3.94 -3.85
C LYS A 46 -7.54 -3.08 -3.94
N SER A 47 -7.52 -1.97 -3.20
CA SER A 47 -6.35 -1.08 -3.17
C SER A 47 -5.13 -1.78 -2.57
N LEU A 48 -5.33 -2.54 -1.50
CA LEU A 48 -4.25 -3.29 -0.88
C LEU A 48 -3.63 -4.30 -1.84
N TYR A 49 -4.47 -5.05 -2.56
CA TYR A 49 -3.99 -6.05 -3.51
C TYR A 49 -3.27 -5.40 -4.68
N ARG A 50 -3.77 -4.28 -5.19
CA ARG A 50 -3.11 -3.56 -6.28
C ARG A 50 -1.76 -3.00 -5.83
N TYR A 51 -1.71 -2.46 -4.63
CA TYR A 51 -0.46 -1.93 -4.07
C TYR A 51 0.57 -3.05 -3.88
N ALA A 52 0.13 -4.20 -3.35
CA ALA A 52 0.99 -5.36 -3.18
C ALA A 52 1.57 -5.81 -4.51
N GLU A 53 0.73 -5.93 -5.53
CA GLU A 53 1.18 -6.33 -6.86
C GLU A 53 2.20 -5.35 -7.42
N ALA A 54 1.96 -4.04 -7.25
CA ALA A 54 2.86 -3.00 -7.74
C ALA A 54 4.23 -3.04 -7.07
N THR A 55 4.30 -3.50 -5.83
CA THR A 55 5.54 -3.56 -5.05
C THR A 55 6.16 -4.96 -5.01
N GLY A 56 5.57 -5.92 -5.73
CA GLY A 56 6.10 -7.28 -5.79
C GLY A 56 5.91 -8.06 -4.50
N THR A 57 4.87 -7.74 -3.74
CA THR A 57 4.56 -8.43 -2.48
C THR A 57 3.25 -9.18 -2.60
N THR A 58 3.02 -10.09 -1.65
CA THR A 58 1.76 -10.85 -1.57
C THR A 58 1.09 -10.50 -0.24
N PRO A 59 -0.18 -10.03 -0.26
CA PRO A 59 -0.87 -9.73 0.98
C PRO A 59 -1.09 -10.98 1.82
N ALA A 60 -0.87 -10.86 3.11
CA ALA A 60 -1.17 -11.93 4.07
C ALA A 60 -2.04 -11.33 5.17
N ILE A 61 -3.23 -11.88 5.34
CA ILE A 61 -4.18 -11.38 6.32
C ILE A 61 -4.33 -12.44 7.42
N GLN A 62 -4.14 -12.00 8.66
CA GLN A 62 -4.33 -12.86 9.82
C GLN A 62 -5.43 -12.29 10.70
N LEU A 63 -6.34 -13.16 11.11
CA LEU A 63 -7.36 -12.81 12.09
C LEU A 63 -6.93 -13.40 13.44
N ARG A 64 -6.81 -12.54 14.42
CA ARG A 64 -6.36 -12.93 15.75
C ARG A 64 -7.47 -12.78 16.77
N ASN A 65 -7.50 -13.67 17.75
CA ASN A 65 -8.35 -13.50 18.90
C ASN A 65 -7.86 -12.32 19.72
N VAL A 66 -8.79 -11.51 20.21
CA VAL A 66 -8.46 -10.37 21.06
C VAL A 66 -8.31 -10.78 22.51
#